data_08ada1e5aed315561d282ed3290ea9a5
#
_entry.id   08ada1e5aed315561d282ed3290ea9a5
#
_cell.length_a   1.000
_cell.length_b   1.000
_cell.length_c   1.000
_cell.angle_alpha   90.00
_cell.angle_beta   90.00
_cell.angle_gamma   90.00
#
_symmetry.space_group_name_H-M   'P 1'
#
loop_
_entity.id
_entity.type
_entity.pdbx_description
1 polymer ?
#
loop_
_entity_poly.entity_id
_entity_poly.type
_entity_poly.pdbx_seq_one_letter_code
_entity_poly.pdbx_strand_id
1 'polypeptide(L)'
;MNTPSPESAKVVVLMGVAGSGKTTIGRQLAEEVGWKFFDADDFHPSASVDKMSRGIPLSDADRLPWLESLRDLVRERLDRGEGAVLACSALKHSYRSYLLLDPRVKLVYLKGDYALIEERIRARQAHYMTPGMLQSQFEALEEPEVESHLDISSHPEEIVKEIRNRLGV
;
A
#
# COMPACT_ATOMS: atom_id res chain seq x y z
N MET A 1 -5.02 -2.35 -31.54
CA MET A 1 -4.87 -2.29 -30.08
C MET A 1 -3.41 -2.44 -29.72
N ASN A 2 -2.81 -1.40 -29.18
CA ASN A 2 -1.46 -1.52 -28.67
C ASN A 2 -1.50 -2.25 -27.34
N THR A 3 -1.04 -3.50 -27.34
CA THR A 3 -0.69 -4.15 -26.08
C THR A 3 0.45 -3.33 -25.48
N PRO A 4 0.32 -2.79 -24.26
CA PRO A 4 1.43 -2.05 -23.65
C PRO A 4 2.65 -2.95 -23.63
N SER A 5 3.82 -2.40 -24.03
CA SER A 5 5.04 -3.18 -23.91
C SER A 5 5.32 -3.48 -22.43
N PRO A 6 5.94 -4.61 -22.11
CA PRO A 6 6.30 -4.92 -20.71
C PRO A 6 7.10 -3.80 -20.04
N GLU A 7 7.83 -3.02 -20.80
CA GLU A 7 8.63 -1.91 -20.30
C GLU A 7 7.81 -0.70 -19.86
N SER A 8 6.58 -0.55 -20.36
CA SER A 8 5.69 0.57 -20.00
C SER A 8 4.79 0.26 -18.81
N ALA A 9 4.69 -0.99 -18.40
CA ALA A 9 3.86 -1.38 -17.27
C ALA A 9 4.45 -0.83 -15.96
N LYS A 10 3.58 -0.30 -15.10
CA LYS A 10 3.97 0.19 -13.78
C LYS A 10 3.17 -0.53 -12.72
N VAL A 11 3.82 -0.77 -11.59
CA VAL A 11 3.15 -1.17 -10.37
C VAL A 11 3.32 -0.03 -9.37
N VAL A 12 2.20 0.48 -8.85
CA VAL A 12 2.21 1.53 -7.84
C VAL A 12 1.94 0.89 -6.49
N VAL A 13 2.88 1.04 -5.56
CA VAL A 13 2.71 0.61 -4.18
C VAL A 13 2.30 1.82 -3.36
N LEU A 14 1.08 1.78 -2.82
CA LEU A 14 0.59 2.79 -1.89
C LEU A 14 0.90 2.33 -0.47
N MET A 15 1.78 3.05 0.18
CA MET A 15 2.26 2.78 1.52
C MET A 15 1.64 3.75 2.53
N GLY A 16 1.45 3.32 3.75
CA GLY A 16 1.01 4.17 4.85
C GLY A 16 0.47 3.36 6.01
N VAL A 17 0.28 4.03 7.14
CA VAL A 17 -0.34 3.43 8.32
C VAL A 17 -1.83 3.13 8.07
N ALA A 18 -2.46 2.34 8.93
CA ALA A 18 -3.91 2.14 8.88
C ALA A 18 -4.63 3.49 8.94
N GLY A 19 -5.69 3.64 8.16
CA GLY A 19 -6.46 4.89 8.11
C GLY A 19 -5.87 5.97 7.21
N SER A 20 -4.75 5.73 6.54
CA SER A 20 -4.13 6.70 5.62
C SER A 20 -4.87 6.84 4.28
N GLY A 21 -5.81 5.94 3.98
CA GLY A 21 -6.62 6.00 2.75
C GLY A 21 -6.11 5.13 1.61
N LYS A 22 -5.21 4.19 1.87
CA LYS A 22 -4.63 3.31 0.84
C LYS A 22 -5.68 2.62 -0.03
N THR A 23 -6.70 2.04 0.58
CA THR A 23 -7.74 1.32 -0.16
C THR A 23 -8.58 2.27 -1.02
N THR A 24 -9.06 3.36 -0.43
CA THR A 24 -9.89 4.36 -1.15
C THR A 24 -9.11 4.98 -2.30
N ILE A 25 -7.91 5.46 -2.03
CA ILE A 25 -7.05 6.09 -3.04
C ILE A 25 -6.63 5.06 -4.10
N GLY A 26 -6.26 3.86 -3.66
CA GLY A 26 -5.81 2.80 -4.56
C GLY A 26 -6.89 2.35 -5.52
N ARG A 27 -8.10 2.15 -5.05
CA ARG A 27 -9.23 1.76 -5.90
C ARG A 27 -9.58 2.83 -6.92
N GLN A 28 -9.61 4.09 -6.48
CA GLN A 28 -9.91 5.20 -7.37
C GLN A 28 -8.81 5.37 -8.43
N LEU A 29 -7.55 5.30 -8.03
CA LEU A 29 -6.43 5.39 -8.97
C LEU A 29 -6.50 4.27 -10.01
N ALA A 30 -6.70 3.03 -9.58
CA ALA A 30 -6.77 1.87 -10.46
C ALA A 30 -7.91 2.00 -11.48
N GLU A 31 -9.08 2.45 -11.03
CA GLU A 31 -10.22 2.68 -11.90
C GLU A 31 -9.92 3.75 -12.96
N GLU A 32 -9.35 4.88 -12.55
CA GLU A 32 -9.06 5.99 -13.48
C GLU A 32 -8.02 5.63 -14.53
N VAL A 33 -7.01 4.81 -14.19
CA VAL A 33 -5.95 4.42 -15.12
C VAL A 33 -6.21 3.08 -15.82
N GLY A 34 -7.29 2.40 -15.47
CA GLY A 34 -7.65 1.11 -16.07
C GLY A 34 -6.78 -0.06 -15.61
N TRP A 35 -6.22 0.03 -14.41
CA TRP A 35 -5.39 -1.01 -13.82
C TRP A 35 -6.14 -1.81 -12.76
N LYS A 36 -5.59 -2.97 -12.39
CA LYS A 36 -6.17 -3.80 -11.34
C LYS A 36 -5.68 -3.34 -9.97
N PHE A 37 -6.60 -3.33 -9.00
CA PHE A 37 -6.29 -3.03 -7.60
C PHE A 37 -6.10 -4.31 -6.81
N PHE A 38 -5.07 -4.32 -5.96
CA PHE A 38 -4.80 -5.41 -5.01
C PHE A 38 -4.60 -4.84 -3.61
N ASP A 39 -5.21 -5.50 -2.64
CA ASP A 39 -4.96 -5.22 -1.23
C ASP A 39 -3.99 -6.27 -0.69
N ALA A 40 -2.86 -5.83 -0.16
CA ALA A 40 -1.84 -6.73 0.37
C ALA A 40 -2.37 -7.61 1.52
N ASP A 41 -3.36 -7.11 2.28
CA ASP A 41 -3.93 -7.87 3.39
C ASP A 41 -4.61 -9.16 2.92
N ASP A 42 -5.07 -9.22 1.68
CA ASP A 42 -5.70 -10.41 1.10
C ASP A 42 -4.70 -11.56 0.85
N PHE A 43 -3.42 -11.28 0.95
CA PHE A 43 -2.35 -12.25 0.66
C PHE A 43 -1.75 -12.91 1.90
N HIS A 44 -2.27 -12.63 3.10
CA HIS A 44 -1.79 -13.29 4.31
C HIS A 44 -2.17 -14.78 4.32
N PRO A 45 -1.25 -15.67 4.73
CA PRO A 45 -1.59 -17.08 4.95
C PRO A 45 -2.66 -17.23 6.04
N SER A 46 -3.42 -18.31 5.98
CA SER A 46 -4.49 -18.57 6.95
C SER A 46 -4.00 -18.59 8.41
N ALA A 47 -2.80 -19.08 8.66
CA ALA A 47 -2.18 -19.06 9.99
C ALA A 47 -1.98 -17.63 10.51
N SER A 48 -1.57 -16.70 9.64
CA SER A 48 -1.41 -15.28 9.99
C SER A 48 -2.76 -14.60 10.21
N VAL A 49 -3.75 -14.91 9.37
CA VAL A 49 -5.12 -14.41 9.54
C VAL A 49 -5.70 -14.87 10.89
N ASP A 50 -5.47 -16.13 11.27
CA ASP A 50 -5.90 -16.65 12.57
C ASP A 50 -5.25 -15.89 13.72
N LYS A 51 -3.94 -15.66 13.67
CA LYS A 51 -3.23 -14.87 14.69
C LYS A 51 -3.80 -13.46 14.81
N MET A 52 -4.01 -12.78 13.69
CA MET A 52 -4.56 -11.43 13.67
C MET A 52 -5.97 -11.38 14.25
N SER A 53 -6.83 -12.36 13.95
CA SER A 53 -8.19 -12.44 14.48
C SER A 53 -8.21 -12.66 15.99
N ARG A 54 -7.15 -13.25 16.54
CA ARG A 54 -6.99 -13.50 17.98
C ARG A 54 -6.22 -12.38 18.69
N GLY A 55 -5.89 -11.30 17.98
CA GLY A 55 -5.13 -10.18 18.54
C GLY A 55 -3.65 -10.50 18.78
N ILE A 56 -3.12 -11.55 18.16
CA ILE A 56 -1.71 -11.94 18.31
C ILE A 56 -0.89 -11.18 17.24
N PRO A 57 0.13 -10.39 17.64
CA PRO A 57 0.99 -9.70 16.68
C PRO A 57 1.75 -10.68 15.79
N LEU A 58 1.94 -10.32 14.52
CA LEU A 58 2.76 -11.09 13.60
C LEU A 58 4.24 -10.75 13.81
N SER A 59 5.08 -11.81 13.85
CA SER A 59 6.53 -11.65 13.81
C SER A 59 7.00 -11.39 12.38
N ASP A 60 8.26 -11.00 12.21
CA ASP A 60 8.86 -10.88 10.88
C ASP A 60 8.86 -12.23 10.14
N ALA A 61 9.11 -13.33 10.88
CA ALA A 61 9.04 -14.67 10.31
C ALA A 61 7.62 -15.03 9.82
N ASP A 62 6.59 -14.61 10.54
CA ASP A 62 5.19 -14.80 10.11
C ASP A 62 4.88 -14.05 8.82
N ARG A 63 5.49 -12.88 8.63
CA ARG A 63 5.28 -12.04 7.45
C ARG A 63 6.03 -12.50 6.21
N LEU A 64 7.06 -13.32 6.36
CA LEU A 64 7.92 -13.71 5.24
C LEU A 64 7.14 -14.38 4.09
N PRO A 65 6.28 -15.40 4.31
CA PRO A 65 5.48 -15.97 3.21
C PRO A 65 4.56 -14.95 2.55
N TRP A 66 4.02 -14.01 3.32
CA TRP A 66 3.18 -12.92 2.82
C TRP A 66 3.98 -11.99 1.89
N LEU A 67 5.17 -11.57 2.32
CA LEU A 67 6.05 -10.71 1.51
C LEU A 67 6.48 -11.42 0.22
N GLU A 68 6.76 -12.71 0.29
CA GLU A 68 7.10 -13.52 -0.89
C GLU A 68 5.94 -13.59 -1.87
N SER A 69 4.71 -13.76 -1.38
CA SER A 69 3.51 -13.75 -2.21
C SER A 69 3.31 -12.40 -2.92
N LEU A 70 3.55 -11.30 -2.21
CA LEU A 70 3.46 -9.96 -2.78
C LEU A 70 4.54 -9.73 -3.84
N ARG A 71 5.76 -10.18 -3.58
CA ARG A 71 6.85 -10.13 -4.56
C ARG A 71 6.49 -10.87 -5.84
N ASP A 72 5.94 -12.06 -5.71
CA ASP A 72 5.54 -12.87 -6.85
C ASP A 72 4.42 -12.20 -7.64
N LEU A 73 3.46 -11.56 -6.95
CA LEU A 73 2.42 -10.76 -7.59
C LEU A 73 3.01 -9.62 -8.42
N VAL A 74 3.92 -8.85 -7.84
CA VAL A 74 4.57 -7.72 -8.54
C VAL A 74 5.29 -8.21 -9.78
N ARG A 75 6.09 -9.28 -9.65
CA ARG A 75 6.81 -9.87 -10.79
C ARG A 75 5.86 -10.32 -11.89
N GLU A 76 4.79 -11.01 -11.54
CA GLU A 76 3.80 -11.49 -12.50
C GLU A 76 3.18 -10.33 -13.29
N ARG A 77 2.81 -9.25 -12.60
CA ARG A 77 2.22 -8.08 -13.27
C ARG A 77 3.20 -7.42 -14.23
N LEU A 78 4.45 -7.28 -13.82
CA LEU A 78 5.50 -6.72 -14.67
C LEU A 78 5.78 -7.61 -15.88
N ASP A 79 5.88 -8.92 -15.67
CA ASP A 79 6.15 -9.88 -16.75
C ASP A 79 5.04 -9.92 -17.80
N ARG A 80 3.79 -9.73 -17.35
CA ARG A 80 2.63 -9.65 -18.25
C ARG A 80 2.47 -8.30 -18.93
N GLY A 81 3.24 -7.30 -18.55
CA GLY A 81 3.06 -5.94 -19.04
C GLY A 81 1.75 -5.30 -18.60
N GLU A 82 1.22 -5.71 -17.45
CA GLU A 82 -0.06 -5.23 -16.93
C GLU A 82 0.17 -4.33 -15.70
N GLY A 83 -0.38 -3.12 -15.73
CA GLY A 83 -0.31 -2.20 -14.61
C GLY A 83 -1.10 -2.70 -13.40
N ALA A 84 -0.70 -2.29 -12.21
CA ALA A 84 -1.38 -2.64 -10.97
C ALA A 84 -1.18 -1.58 -9.90
N VAL A 85 -2.17 -1.46 -9.01
CA VAL A 85 -2.07 -0.66 -7.80
C VAL A 85 -2.14 -1.63 -6.61
N LEU A 86 -1.13 -1.61 -5.77
CA LEU A 86 -1.03 -2.46 -4.59
C LEU A 86 -1.07 -1.58 -3.33
N ALA A 87 -2.10 -1.74 -2.53
CA ALA A 87 -2.18 -1.11 -1.20
C ALA A 87 -1.50 -2.01 -0.18
N CYS A 88 -0.41 -1.52 0.40
CA CYS A 88 0.39 -2.26 1.37
C CYS A 88 0.96 -1.30 2.40
N SER A 89 0.78 -1.56 3.69
CA SER A 89 1.33 -0.68 4.73
C SER A 89 2.84 -0.52 4.60
N ALA A 90 3.59 -1.59 4.32
CA ALA A 90 5.02 -1.57 3.99
C ALA A 90 5.85 -0.66 4.92
N LEU A 91 5.57 -0.70 6.22
CA LEU A 91 6.08 0.27 7.19
C LEU A 91 7.59 0.21 7.38
N LYS A 92 8.20 -0.96 7.22
CA LYS A 92 9.63 -1.14 7.38
C LYS A 92 10.34 -1.18 6.03
N HIS A 93 11.52 -0.61 5.97
CA HIS A 93 12.37 -0.65 4.78
C HIS A 93 12.62 -2.09 4.31
N SER A 94 12.84 -3.02 5.24
CA SER A 94 13.03 -4.44 4.92
C SER A 94 11.83 -5.06 4.20
N TYR A 95 10.60 -4.62 4.51
CA TYR A 95 9.40 -5.09 3.81
C TYR A 95 9.34 -4.53 2.39
N ARG A 96 9.66 -3.25 2.22
CA ARG A 96 9.67 -2.60 0.91
C ARG A 96 10.67 -3.21 -0.07
N SER A 97 11.77 -3.75 0.43
CA SER A 97 12.78 -4.38 -0.41
C SER A 97 12.25 -5.60 -1.18
N TYR A 98 11.20 -6.25 -0.69
CA TYR A 98 10.53 -7.33 -1.40
C TYR A 98 9.70 -6.84 -2.60
N LEU A 99 9.27 -5.58 -2.57
CA LEU A 99 8.35 -5.00 -3.55
C LEU A 99 9.06 -4.14 -4.58
N LEU A 100 10.04 -3.35 -4.16
CA LEU A 100 10.73 -2.36 -4.99
C LEU A 100 11.90 -2.99 -5.76
N LEU A 101 11.61 -4.04 -6.51
CA LEU A 101 12.61 -4.87 -7.19
C LEU A 101 12.90 -4.45 -8.63
N ASP A 102 12.20 -3.46 -9.15
CA ASP A 102 12.33 -3.01 -10.53
C ASP A 102 12.00 -1.53 -10.61
N PRO A 103 12.68 -0.74 -11.47
CA PRO A 103 12.38 0.69 -11.62
C PRO A 103 10.94 1.01 -12.04
N ARG A 104 10.22 0.02 -12.60
CA ARG A 104 8.80 0.18 -12.97
C ARG A 104 7.86 0.10 -11.77
N VAL A 105 8.35 -0.30 -10.60
CA VAL A 105 7.58 -0.25 -9.35
C VAL A 105 7.79 1.10 -8.70
N LYS A 106 6.70 1.84 -8.50
CA LYS A 106 6.73 3.19 -7.92
C LYS A 106 6.10 3.18 -6.54
N LEU A 107 6.79 3.78 -5.58
CA LEU A 107 6.32 3.91 -4.21
C LEU A 107 5.67 5.28 -4.02
N VAL A 108 4.47 5.28 -3.43
CA VAL A 108 3.79 6.50 -2.98
C VAL A 108 3.48 6.32 -1.50
N TYR A 109 4.05 7.16 -0.67
CA TYR A 109 3.81 7.16 0.76
C TYR A 109 2.73 8.19 1.12
N LEU A 110 1.57 7.66 1.52
CA LEU A 110 0.43 8.48 1.98
C LEU A 110 0.70 8.93 3.40
N LYS A 111 1.24 10.14 3.54
CA LYS A 111 1.70 10.69 4.80
C LYS A 111 0.62 11.57 5.46
N GLY A 112 0.27 11.21 6.70
CA GLY A 112 -0.57 12.03 7.56
C GLY A 112 -0.02 11.99 8.98
N ASP A 113 -0.26 13.06 9.76
CA ASP A 113 0.13 13.05 11.15
C ASP A 113 -0.81 12.16 11.98
N TYR A 114 -0.40 11.83 13.19
CA TYR A 114 -1.14 10.96 14.10
C TYR A 114 -2.56 11.47 14.35
N ALA A 115 -2.70 12.78 14.62
CA ALA A 115 -3.99 13.38 14.95
C ALA A 115 -4.99 13.26 13.79
N LEU A 116 -4.53 13.53 12.56
CA LEU A 116 -5.36 13.41 11.36
C LEU A 116 -5.81 11.96 11.13
N ILE A 117 -4.89 11.02 11.23
CA ILE A 117 -5.17 9.59 11.03
C ILE A 117 -6.14 9.09 12.11
N GLU A 118 -5.89 9.45 13.37
CA GLU A 118 -6.76 9.07 14.49
C GLU A 118 -8.18 9.59 14.29
N GLU A 119 -8.33 10.84 13.88
CA GLU A 119 -9.63 11.45 13.58
C GLU A 119 -10.36 10.69 12.48
N ARG A 120 -9.65 10.33 11.40
CA ARG A 120 -10.23 9.57 10.29
C ARG A 120 -10.67 8.16 10.70
N ILE A 121 -9.92 7.50 11.56
CA ILE A 121 -10.27 6.19 12.09
C ILE A 121 -11.52 6.30 12.96
N ARG A 122 -11.60 7.30 13.83
CA ARG A 122 -12.78 7.53 14.68
C ARG A 122 -14.04 7.82 13.89
N ALA A 123 -13.92 8.51 12.76
CA ALA A 123 -15.05 8.83 11.89
C ALA A 123 -15.64 7.59 11.20
N ARG A 124 -14.89 6.50 11.08
CA ARG A 124 -15.35 5.24 10.52
C ARG A 124 -15.97 4.38 11.63
N GLN A 125 -17.26 4.04 11.51
CA GLN A 125 -17.98 3.30 12.54
C GLN A 125 -17.71 1.80 12.58
N ALA A 126 -16.98 1.24 11.64
CA ALA A 126 -16.77 -0.20 11.52
C ALA A 126 -15.30 -0.53 11.31
N HIS A 127 -14.49 -0.34 12.36
CA HIS A 127 -13.07 -0.67 12.28
C HIS A 127 -12.58 -1.22 13.62
N TYR A 128 -11.50 -1.95 13.56
CA TYR A 128 -10.94 -2.70 14.66
C TYR A 128 -9.68 -2.06 15.25
N MET A 129 -9.29 -0.88 14.76
CA MET A 129 -8.05 -0.23 15.18
C MET A 129 -8.22 0.44 16.53
N THR A 130 -7.51 -0.05 17.53
CA THR A 130 -7.42 0.60 18.85
C THR A 130 -6.36 1.69 18.80
N PRO A 131 -6.39 2.69 19.73
CA PRO A 131 -5.32 3.68 19.83
C PRO A 131 -3.93 3.07 19.99
N GLY A 132 -3.81 1.98 20.75
CA GLY A 132 -2.53 1.28 20.92
C GLY A 132 -2.02 0.64 19.64
N MET A 133 -2.90 0.10 18.81
CA MET A 133 -2.53 -0.47 17.52
C MET A 133 -2.04 0.61 16.55
N LEU A 134 -2.69 1.76 16.52
CA LEU A 134 -2.26 2.88 15.68
C LEU A 134 -0.90 3.41 16.13
N GLN A 135 -0.69 3.59 17.42
CA GLN A 135 0.60 4.00 17.97
C GLN A 135 1.70 3.02 17.57
N SER A 136 1.43 1.72 17.67
CA SER A 136 2.36 0.66 17.27
C SER A 136 2.75 0.77 15.80
N GLN A 137 1.82 1.12 14.92
CA GLN A 137 2.12 1.32 13.51
C GLN A 137 3.03 2.54 13.27
N PHE A 138 2.77 3.66 13.95
CA PHE A 138 3.65 4.83 13.86
C PHE A 138 5.04 4.56 14.41
N GLU A 139 5.16 3.76 15.47
CA GLU A 139 6.45 3.35 16.01
C GLU A 139 7.23 2.44 15.05
N ALA A 140 6.54 1.57 14.33
CA ALA A 140 7.16 0.68 13.34
C ALA A 140 7.49 1.38 12.03
N LEU A 141 6.90 2.54 11.77
CA LEU A 141 7.04 3.27 10.53
C LEU A 141 8.48 3.78 10.33
N GLU A 142 9.12 3.30 9.28
CA GLU A 142 10.37 3.84 8.76
C GLU A 142 10.02 4.64 7.50
N GLU A 143 10.03 5.97 7.60
CA GLU A 143 9.62 6.80 6.47
C GLU A 143 10.56 6.59 5.27
N PRO A 144 9.99 6.44 4.04
CA PRO A 144 10.81 6.33 2.83
C PRO A 144 11.38 7.68 2.41
N GLU A 145 12.08 7.71 1.29
CA GLU A 145 12.64 8.93 0.70
C GLU A 145 11.56 10.00 0.51
N VAL A 146 11.92 11.27 0.74
CA VAL A 146 11.01 12.42 0.70
C VAL A 146 10.26 12.52 -0.63
N GLU A 147 10.89 12.13 -1.74
CA GLU A 147 10.30 12.17 -3.07
C GLU A 147 9.05 11.31 -3.21
N SER A 148 8.91 10.27 -2.37
CA SER A 148 7.72 9.41 -2.37
C SER A 148 6.60 9.93 -1.46
N HIS A 149 6.85 10.95 -0.63
CA HIS A 149 5.88 11.50 0.30
C HIS A 149 4.74 12.21 -0.42
N LEU A 150 3.51 11.94 0.00
CA LEU A 150 2.33 12.64 -0.47
C LEU A 150 1.43 12.93 0.72
N ASP A 151 1.13 14.20 0.94
CA ASP A 151 0.27 14.67 2.04
C ASP A 151 -1.18 14.26 1.78
N ILE A 152 -1.83 13.65 2.77
CA ILE A 152 -3.20 13.15 2.66
C ILE A 152 -4.25 14.08 3.25
N SER A 153 -3.90 15.32 3.58
CA SER A 153 -4.85 16.32 4.10
C SER A 153 -5.87 16.77 3.05
N SER A 154 -5.55 16.62 1.77
CA SER A 154 -6.44 16.93 0.65
C SER A 154 -7.53 15.88 0.45
N HIS A 155 -8.51 16.16 -0.42
CA HIS A 155 -9.53 15.20 -0.80
C HIS A 155 -8.94 14.05 -1.63
N PRO A 156 -9.53 12.84 -1.58
CA PRO A 156 -9.04 11.69 -2.35
C PRO A 156 -8.85 11.97 -3.84
N GLU A 157 -9.75 12.71 -4.45
CA GLU A 157 -9.67 13.07 -5.87
C GLU A 157 -8.40 13.88 -6.20
N GLU A 158 -8.05 14.83 -5.34
CA GLU A 158 -6.83 15.63 -5.50
C GLU A 158 -5.59 14.80 -5.29
N ILE A 159 -5.62 13.87 -4.34
CA ILE A 159 -4.51 12.96 -4.07
C ILE A 159 -4.26 12.05 -5.28
N VAL A 160 -5.31 11.47 -5.83
CA VAL A 160 -5.21 10.62 -7.03
C VAL A 160 -4.64 11.41 -8.21
N LYS A 161 -5.11 12.64 -8.41
CA LYS A 161 -4.61 13.52 -9.47
C LYS A 161 -3.12 13.80 -9.30
N GLU A 162 -2.68 14.06 -8.08
CA GLU A 162 -1.25 14.30 -7.79
C GLU A 162 -0.42 13.05 -8.09
N ILE A 163 -0.89 11.87 -7.69
CA ILE A 163 -0.21 10.61 -7.98
C ILE A 163 -0.06 10.43 -9.50
N ARG A 164 -1.13 10.63 -10.25
CA ARG A 164 -1.12 10.51 -11.70
C ARG A 164 -0.12 11.47 -12.35
N ASN A 165 -0.11 12.71 -11.90
CA ASN A 165 0.82 13.72 -12.40
C ASN A 165 2.29 13.33 -12.12
N ARG A 166 2.59 12.88 -10.92
CA ARG A 166 3.95 12.46 -10.53
C ARG A 166 4.44 11.24 -11.32
N LEU A 167 3.55 10.31 -11.60
CA LEU A 167 3.91 9.04 -12.23
C LEU A 167 3.72 9.05 -13.76
N GLY A 168 3.10 10.08 -14.31
CA GLY A 168 2.82 10.16 -15.74
C GLY A 168 1.83 9.10 -16.23
N VAL A 169 0.80 8.84 -15.45
CA VAL A 169 -0.23 7.84 -15.78
C VAL A 169 -1.62 8.44 -15.88
#